data_abd5149915ab84bf77d983a74835de31
#
_entry.id   abd5149915ab84bf77d983a74835de31
#
_cell.length_a   1.000
_cell.length_b   1.000
_cell.length_c   1.000
_cell.angle_alpha   90.00
_cell.angle_beta   90.00
_cell.angle_gamma   90.00
#
_symmetry.space_group_name_H-M   'P 1'
#
loop_
_entity.id
_entity.type
_entity.pdbx_description
1 polymer ?
#
loop_
_entity_poly.entity_id
_entity_poly.type
_entity_poly.pdbx_seq_one_letter_code
_entity_poly.pdbx_strand_id
1 'polypeptide(L)'
;MPYLINKDIKNLIKANSIKTATSFNKNQIQPSSLDLSLSSKCYRIKASFIPNKQPISKIINELSLVQIDLNKEFLFEKNCIYLCELNESLNLPKKIKGKANPKSTTGRLDIFTRLITEYGTEYDEIDYGYSGKLYLEIIPQSFSIELKKNICLNQIRFFEGLGENIQKKIKISVSIQKGKVSAYRAKKITSS
;
A
#
# COMPACT_ATOMS: atom_id res chain seq x y z
N MET A 1 4.99 -20.02 7.32
CA MET A 1 3.99 -19.18 8.02
C MET A 1 2.63 -19.44 7.39
N PRO A 2 1.62 -19.85 8.15
CA PRO A 2 0.28 -20.06 7.60
C PRO A 2 -0.36 -18.72 7.22
N TYR A 3 -0.98 -18.69 6.04
CA TYR A 3 -1.85 -17.59 5.63
C TYR A 3 -3.17 -17.65 6.40
N LEU A 4 -3.67 -16.49 6.79
CA LEU A 4 -5.02 -16.38 7.32
C LEU A 4 -6.02 -16.46 6.15
N ILE A 5 -7.05 -17.29 6.34
CA ILE A 5 -8.12 -17.47 5.35
C ILE A 5 -9.33 -16.60 5.68
N ASN A 6 -10.32 -16.62 4.81
CA ASN A 6 -11.56 -15.84 4.93
C ASN A 6 -12.18 -15.86 6.34
N LYS A 7 -12.24 -17.04 6.99
CA LYS A 7 -12.77 -17.18 8.34
C LYS A 7 -11.97 -16.39 9.37
N ASP A 8 -10.64 -16.43 9.26
CA ASP A 8 -9.74 -15.76 10.19
C ASP A 8 -9.80 -14.23 10.01
N ILE A 9 -9.86 -13.77 8.75
CA ILE A 9 -10.05 -12.34 8.42
C ILE A 9 -11.38 -11.84 9.01
N LYS A 10 -12.47 -12.61 8.88
CA LYS A 10 -13.76 -12.27 9.52
C LYS A 10 -13.66 -12.22 11.05
N ASN A 11 -12.88 -13.09 11.66
CA ASN A 11 -12.64 -13.07 13.10
C ASN A 11 -11.85 -11.81 13.52
N LEU A 12 -10.83 -11.39 12.74
CA LEU A 12 -10.10 -10.13 12.97
C LEU A 12 -11.02 -8.90 12.87
N ILE A 13 -11.95 -8.90 11.93
CA ILE A 13 -12.96 -7.83 11.78
C ILE A 13 -13.89 -7.81 13.02
N LYS A 14 -14.43 -8.97 13.42
CA LYS A 14 -15.28 -9.08 14.62
C LYS A 14 -14.57 -8.65 15.90
N ALA A 15 -13.26 -8.93 16.00
CA ALA A 15 -12.42 -8.53 17.13
C ALA A 15 -11.97 -7.05 17.05
N ASN A 16 -12.44 -6.25 16.08
CA ASN A 16 -11.99 -4.88 15.83
C ASN A 16 -10.48 -4.74 15.58
N SER A 17 -9.81 -5.83 15.17
CA SER A 17 -8.41 -5.80 14.74
C SER A 17 -8.25 -5.25 13.31
N ILE A 18 -9.31 -5.33 12.52
CA ILE A 18 -9.46 -4.67 11.23
C ILE A 18 -10.74 -3.83 11.31
N LYS A 19 -10.62 -2.54 11.09
CA LYS A 19 -11.75 -1.59 11.09
C LYS A 19 -11.86 -0.92 9.72
N THR A 20 -13.04 -0.43 9.41
CA THR A 20 -13.26 0.43 8.24
C THR A 20 -14.06 1.67 8.63
N ALA A 21 -13.79 2.79 7.98
CA ALA A 21 -14.57 4.01 8.13
C ALA A 21 -15.99 3.90 7.53
N THR A 22 -16.21 2.90 6.69
CA THR A 22 -17.50 2.56 6.06
C THR A 22 -17.91 1.14 6.48
N SER A 23 -18.97 0.60 5.87
CA SER A 23 -19.29 -0.83 6.02
C SER A 23 -18.45 -1.68 5.08
N PHE A 24 -18.00 -2.86 5.54
CA PHE A 24 -17.35 -3.82 4.66
C PHE A 24 -18.31 -4.32 3.57
N ASN A 25 -17.88 -4.24 2.33
CA ASN A 25 -18.60 -4.90 1.24
C ASN A 25 -18.33 -6.41 1.32
N LYS A 26 -19.36 -7.22 1.05
CA LYS A 26 -19.24 -8.69 1.03
C LYS A 26 -18.12 -9.19 0.11
N ASN A 27 -17.85 -8.46 -0.96
CA ASN A 27 -16.83 -8.81 -1.97
C ASN A 27 -15.42 -8.36 -1.60
N GLN A 28 -15.21 -7.62 -0.50
CA GLN A 28 -13.85 -7.24 -0.07
C GLN A 28 -13.10 -8.40 0.59
N ILE A 29 -13.83 -9.34 1.24
CA ILE A 29 -13.20 -10.46 1.93
C ILE A 29 -13.07 -11.62 0.95
N GLN A 30 -11.87 -11.80 0.43
CA GLN A 30 -11.49 -12.85 -0.50
C GLN A 30 -11.11 -14.16 0.24
N PRO A 31 -10.87 -15.29 -0.42
CA PRO A 31 -10.50 -16.55 0.23
C PRO A 31 -9.30 -16.47 1.17
N SER A 32 -8.28 -15.66 0.84
CA SER A 32 -7.04 -15.50 1.61
C SER A 32 -6.50 -14.07 1.61
N SER A 33 -7.32 -13.07 1.30
CA SER A 33 -6.95 -11.66 1.31
C SER A 33 -8.13 -10.77 1.61
N LEU A 34 -7.85 -9.53 1.97
CA LEU A 34 -8.80 -8.45 2.13
C LEU A 34 -8.48 -7.36 1.10
N ASP A 35 -9.43 -7.02 0.27
CA ASP A 35 -9.34 -5.88 -0.64
C ASP A 35 -9.43 -4.58 0.17
N LEU A 36 -8.54 -3.64 -0.11
CA LEU A 36 -8.47 -2.35 0.54
C LEU A 36 -9.11 -1.27 -0.32
N SER A 37 -9.96 -0.46 0.29
CA SER A 37 -10.79 0.53 -0.42
C SER A 37 -10.31 1.96 -0.17
N LEU A 38 -10.37 2.80 -1.22
CA LEU A 38 -10.03 4.21 -1.14
C LEU A 38 -11.02 4.97 -0.25
N SER A 39 -10.51 5.84 0.62
CA SER A 39 -11.35 6.82 1.33
C SER A 39 -11.66 8.03 0.43
N SER A 40 -12.34 9.03 0.96
CA SER A 40 -12.57 10.28 0.24
C SER A 40 -11.33 11.19 0.15
N LYS A 41 -10.30 10.94 0.96
CA LYS A 41 -9.11 11.80 1.04
C LYS A 41 -7.98 11.28 0.18
N CYS A 42 -7.55 12.10 -0.75
CA CYS A 42 -6.41 11.83 -1.60
C CYS A 42 -5.57 13.09 -1.80
N TYR A 43 -4.30 12.92 -2.11
CA TYR A 43 -3.36 14.02 -2.35
C TYR A 43 -2.55 13.72 -3.60
N ARG A 44 -2.41 14.70 -4.50
CA ARG A 44 -1.35 14.68 -5.50
C ARG A 44 -0.06 15.12 -4.83
N ILE A 45 1.00 14.33 -4.96
CA ILE A 45 2.26 14.59 -4.26
C ILE A 45 3.43 14.74 -5.24
N LYS A 46 4.45 15.48 -4.81
CA LYS A 46 5.64 15.81 -5.63
C LYS A 46 6.53 14.61 -5.90
N ALA A 47 6.64 13.70 -4.95
CA ALA A 47 7.54 12.55 -5.00
C ALA A 47 7.03 11.39 -4.16
N SER A 48 7.40 10.18 -4.53
CA SER A 48 7.25 8.97 -3.70
C SER A 48 8.13 9.05 -2.45
N PHE A 49 7.67 8.46 -1.36
CA PHE A 49 8.40 8.46 -0.09
C PHE A 49 8.16 7.20 0.72
N ILE A 50 9.09 6.88 1.60
CA ILE A 50 8.90 5.95 2.72
C ILE A 50 8.91 6.79 4.00
N PRO A 51 7.93 6.63 4.90
CA PRO A 51 7.82 7.45 6.12
C PRO A 51 9.06 7.42 7.00
N ASN A 52 9.77 6.29 7.06
CA ASN A 52 11.00 6.10 7.82
C ASN A 52 10.88 6.61 9.26
N LYS A 53 9.85 6.13 9.97
CA LYS A 53 9.51 6.48 11.35
C LYS A 53 8.98 7.91 11.56
N GLN A 54 8.72 8.66 10.50
CA GLN A 54 8.02 9.94 10.58
C GLN A 54 6.51 9.77 10.41
N PRO A 55 5.68 10.64 11.00
CA PRO A 55 4.24 10.62 10.76
C PRO A 55 3.92 11.05 9.32
N ILE A 56 3.03 10.33 8.67
CA ILE A 56 2.64 10.62 7.28
C ILE A 56 2.03 12.01 7.14
N SER A 57 1.31 12.50 8.16
CA SER A 57 0.74 13.85 8.16
C SER A 57 1.80 14.94 7.93
N LYS A 58 2.98 14.79 8.53
CA LYS A 58 4.10 15.72 8.32
C LYS A 58 4.57 15.68 6.86
N ILE A 59 4.74 14.49 6.31
CA ILE A 59 5.20 14.28 4.94
C ILE A 59 4.18 14.79 3.93
N ILE A 60 2.88 14.58 4.17
CA ILE A 60 1.81 15.13 3.34
C ILE A 60 1.92 16.65 3.28
N ASN A 61 2.12 17.34 4.41
CA ASN A 61 2.26 18.80 4.46
C ASN A 61 3.45 19.30 3.62
N GLU A 62 4.54 18.53 3.54
CA GLU A 62 5.74 18.90 2.78
C GLU A 62 5.63 18.56 1.29
N LEU A 63 5.02 17.43 0.95
CA LEU A 63 5.00 16.89 -0.41
C LEU A 63 3.70 17.14 -1.17
N SER A 64 2.60 17.47 -0.51
CA SER A 64 1.31 17.67 -1.17
C SER A 64 1.34 18.87 -2.12
N LEU A 65 0.84 18.67 -3.33
CA LEU A 65 0.57 19.72 -4.31
C LEU A 65 -0.87 20.20 -4.21
N VAL A 66 -1.81 19.26 -4.06
CA VAL A 66 -3.24 19.53 -3.95
C VAL A 66 -3.91 18.38 -3.21
N GLN A 67 -4.90 18.72 -2.39
CA GLN A 67 -5.82 17.77 -1.78
C GLN A 67 -7.01 17.53 -2.71
N ILE A 68 -7.41 16.29 -2.86
CA ILE A 68 -8.46 15.82 -3.76
C ILE A 68 -9.57 15.17 -2.92
N ASP A 69 -10.81 15.50 -3.20
CA ASP A 69 -11.99 14.87 -2.61
C ASP A 69 -12.55 13.79 -3.56
N LEU A 70 -12.37 12.52 -3.20
CA LEU A 70 -12.87 11.36 -3.96
C LEU A 70 -14.36 11.03 -3.70
N ASN A 71 -15.11 11.89 -3.01
CA ASN A 71 -16.58 11.78 -3.00
C ASN A 71 -17.16 11.92 -4.42
N LYS A 72 -16.44 12.60 -5.30
CA LYS A 72 -16.69 12.70 -6.75
C LYS A 72 -15.63 11.92 -7.50
N GLU A 73 -15.91 11.56 -8.73
CA GLU A 73 -14.91 11.00 -9.64
C GLU A 73 -13.82 12.03 -9.94
N PHE A 74 -12.57 11.59 -9.94
CA PHE A 74 -11.42 12.44 -10.20
C PHE A 74 -10.47 11.73 -11.17
N LEU A 75 -9.94 12.49 -12.11
CA LEU A 75 -8.98 11.99 -13.12
C LEU A 75 -7.58 11.94 -12.52
N PHE A 76 -7.06 10.72 -12.35
CA PHE A 76 -5.67 10.45 -12.00
C PHE A 76 -4.84 10.47 -13.29
N GLU A 77 -4.06 11.51 -13.47
CA GLU A 77 -3.27 11.71 -14.67
C GLU A 77 -2.10 10.72 -14.75
N LYS A 78 -1.80 10.27 -15.97
CA LYS A 78 -0.66 9.40 -16.26
C LYS A 78 0.64 10.01 -15.70
N ASN A 79 1.49 9.16 -15.10
CA ASN A 79 2.78 9.48 -14.50
C ASN A 79 2.73 10.48 -13.33
N CYS A 80 1.54 10.81 -12.81
CA CYS A 80 1.40 11.59 -11.60
C CYS A 80 1.27 10.69 -10.38
N ILE A 81 1.81 11.15 -9.25
CA ILE A 81 1.85 10.39 -8.01
C ILE A 81 0.73 10.88 -7.10
N TYR A 82 -0.08 9.95 -6.64
CA TYR A 82 -1.19 10.22 -5.73
C TYR A 82 -1.04 9.40 -4.46
N LEU A 83 -1.33 9.99 -3.32
CA LEU A 83 -1.39 9.32 -2.02
C LEU A 83 -2.82 9.39 -1.50
N CYS A 84 -3.50 8.27 -1.40
CA CYS A 84 -4.86 8.18 -0.89
C CYS A 84 -4.89 7.52 0.50
N GLU A 85 -5.67 8.08 1.43
CA GLU A 85 -6.02 7.35 2.65
C GLU A 85 -6.90 6.16 2.27
N LEU A 86 -6.78 5.04 2.98
CA LEU A 86 -7.69 3.91 2.87
C LEU A 86 -8.79 3.98 3.93
N ASN A 87 -9.94 3.36 3.65
CA ASN A 87 -11.01 3.26 4.63
C ASN A 87 -10.64 2.32 5.78
N GLU A 88 -9.78 1.34 5.51
CA GLU A 88 -9.37 0.35 6.47
C GLU A 88 -8.24 0.87 7.36
N SER A 89 -8.33 0.51 8.63
CA SER A 89 -7.28 0.70 9.63
C SER A 89 -7.06 -0.59 10.40
N LEU A 90 -5.87 -0.79 10.91
CA LEU A 90 -5.48 -2.02 11.57
C LEU A 90 -5.15 -1.78 13.05
N ASN A 91 -5.41 -2.81 13.87
CA ASN A 91 -4.93 -2.97 15.23
C ASN A 91 -4.64 -4.46 15.45
N LEU A 92 -3.58 -4.93 14.80
CA LEU A 92 -3.27 -6.34 14.69
C LEU A 92 -2.74 -6.91 16.02
N PRO A 93 -3.10 -8.17 16.38
CA PRO A 93 -2.40 -8.91 17.43
C PRO A 93 -0.91 -9.01 17.12
N LYS A 94 -0.07 -9.06 18.18
CA LYS A 94 1.41 -9.10 18.08
C LYS A 94 1.96 -10.25 17.25
N LYS A 95 1.20 -11.33 17.05
CA LYS A 95 1.58 -12.50 16.26
C LYS A 95 1.14 -12.43 14.81
N ILE A 96 0.43 -11.39 14.39
CA ILE A 96 -0.09 -11.23 13.04
C ILE A 96 0.64 -10.08 12.35
N LYS A 97 1.09 -10.35 11.12
CA LYS A 97 1.63 -9.36 10.17
C LYS A 97 0.87 -9.44 8.86
N GLY A 98 1.11 -8.47 7.98
CA GLY A 98 0.49 -8.44 6.67
C GLY A 98 1.49 -8.16 5.55
N LYS A 99 1.09 -8.52 4.33
CA LYS A 99 1.76 -8.11 3.11
C LYS A 99 0.72 -7.70 2.08
N ALA A 100 0.90 -6.52 1.50
CA ALA A 100 0.02 -5.98 0.48
C ALA A 100 0.57 -6.25 -0.92
N ASN A 101 -0.31 -6.20 -1.89
CA ASN A 101 0.05 -6.21 -3.30
C ASN A 101 -1.12 -5.66 -4.14
N PRO A 102 -0.85 -5.15 -5.37
CA PRO A 102 -1.91 -4.75 -6.27
C PRO A 102 -2.87 -5.91 -6.55
N LYS A 103 -4.14 -5.60 -6.78
CA LYS A 103 -5.08 -6.58 -7.35
C LYS A 103 -4.63 -6.91 -8.77
N SER A 104 -4.89 -8.15 -9.22
CA SER A 104 -4.51 -8.58 -10.57
C SER A 104 -5.12 -7.70 -11.67
N THR A 105 -6.33 -7.17 -11.46
CA THR A 105 -6.96 -6.22 -12.37
C THR A 105 -6.21 -4.89 -12.43
N THR A 106 -5.73 -4.39 -11.30
CA THR A 106 -4.94 -3.15 -11.19
C THR A 106 -3.63 -3.29 -11.95
N GLY A 107 -2.90 -4.42 -11.76
CA GLY A 107 -1.66 -4.68 -12.47
C GLY A 107 -1.85 -4.82 -13.99
N ARG A 108 -2.94 -5.45 -14.44
CA ARG A 108 -3.27 -5.56 -15.88
C ARG A 108 -3.58 -4.23 -16.55
N LEU A 109 -4.01 -3.24 -15.79
CA LEU A 109 -4.26 -1.88 -16.28
C LEU A 109 -3.02 -0.97 -16.18
N ASP A 110 -1.86 -1.55 -15.84
CA ASP A 110 -0.60 -0.82 -15.65
C ASP A 110 -0.73 0.34 -14.65
N ILE A 111 -1.48 0.09 -13.58
CA ILE A 111 -1.61 1.00 -12.45
C ILE A 111 -0.66 0.53 -11.37
N PHE A 112 0.39 1.30 -11.12
CA PHE A 112 1.33 1.00 -10.06
C PHE A 112 0.76 1.43 -8.72
N THR A 113 0.75 0.52 -7.73
CA THR A 113 0.30 0.83 -6.36
C THR A 113 1.25 0.29 -5.32
N ARG A 114 1.45 1.03 -4.23
CA ARG A 114 2.24 0.62 -3.07
C ARG A 114 1.51 1.00 -1.78
N LEU A 115 1.37 0.05 -0.88
CA LEU A 115 0.82 0.32 0.44
C LEU A 115 1.88 0.98 1.32
N ILE A 116 1.47 2.00 2.07
CA ILE A 116 2.29 2.71 3.04
C ILE A 116 1.59 2.64 4.40
N THR A 117 2.32 2.24 5.43
CA THR A 117 1.87 2.24 6.82
C THR A 117 2.37 3.47 7.56
N GLU A 118 1.65 3.91 8.59
CA GLU A 118 2.10 4.99 9.48
C GLU A 118 3.47 4.60 10.08
N TYR A 119 4.45 5.50 10.04
CA TYR A 119 5.82 5.26 10.49
C TYR A 119 6.57 4.13 9.77
N GLY A 120 6.02 3.58 8.67
CA GLY A 120 6.59 2.44 7.94
C GLY A 120 7.99 2.70 7.38
N THR A 121 8.77 1.63 7.28
CA THR A 121 10.13 1.64 6.72
C THR A 121 10.25 0.90 5.40
N GLU A 122 9.19 0.24 4.98
CA GLU A 122 9.11 -0.54 3.74
C GLU A 122 7.73 -0.37 3.11
N TYR A 123 7.66 -0.45 1.78
CA TYR A 123 6.39 -0.53 1.05
C TYR A 123 5.78 -1.93 1.17
N ASP A 124 4.45 -2.00 1.14
CA ASP A 124 3.67 -3.24 1.08
C ASP A 124 3.85 -4.19 2.26
N GLU A 125 4.62 -3.81 3.27
CA GLU A 125 4.85 -4.59 4.48
C GLU A 125 4.09 -3.98 5.66
N ILE A 126 3.41 -4.83 6.41
CA ILE A 126 2.72 -4.48 7.65
C ILE A 126 3.34 -5.29 8.77
N ASP A 127 4.01 -4.61 9.67
CA ASP A 127 4.74 -5.25 10.78
C ASP A 127 3.83 -6.01 11.74
N TYR A 128 4.41 -6.91 12.51
CA TYR A 128 3.72 -7.61 13.59
C TYR A 128 3.10 -6.64 14.58
N GLY A 129 1.83 -6.84 14.90
CA GLY A 129 1.12 -5.99 15.87
C GLY A 129 0.90 -4.56 15.42
N TYR A 130 0.98 -4.28 14.11
CA TYR A 130 0.76 -2.94 13.57
C TYR A 130 -0.59 -2.37 14.00
N SER A 131 -0.57 -1.13 14.49
CA SER A 131 -1.76 -0.35 14.81
C SER A 131 -1.69 1.01 14.14
N GLY A 132 -2.65 1.32 13.26
CA GLY A 132 -2.66 2.60 12.55
C GLY A 132 -3.49 2.59 11.27
N LYS A 133 -3.48 3.74 10.60
CA LYS A 133 -4.07 3.95 9.28
C LYS A 133 -3.23 3.32 8.18
N LEU A 134 -3.86 3.13 7.04
CA LEU A 134 -3.22 2.65 5.81
C LEU A 134 -3.37 3.70 4.71
N TYR A 135 -2.35 3.81 3.88
CA TYR A 135 -2.31 4.72 2.74
C TYR A 135 -1.89 3.96 1.49
N LEU A 136 -2.38 4.39 0.35
CA LEU A 136 -2.03 3.80 -0.93
C LEU A 136 -1.44 4.87 -1.85
N GLU A 137 -0.19 4.66 -2.27
CA GLU A 137 0.38 5.39 -3.38
C GLU A 137 -0.13 4.79 -4.68
N ILE A 138 -0.56 5.63 -5.62
CA ILE A 138 -1.14 5.24 -6.90
C ILE A 138 -0.45 6.05 -8.00
N ILE A 139 0.04 5.36 -9.03
CA ILE A 139 0.67 5.98 -10.19
C ILE A 139 0.16 5.28 -11.46
N PRO A 140 -0.76 5.88 -12.22
CA PRO A 140 -1.12 5.37 -13.55
C PRO A 140 0.07 5.45 -14.50
N GLN A 141 0.46 4.35 -15.15
CA GLN A 141 1.67 4.30 -15.98
C GLN A 141 1.39 4.52 -17.47
N SER A 142 0.36 3.86 -18.01
CA SER A 142 0.08 3.86 -19.44
C SER A 142 -0.93 4.92 -19.88
N PHE A 143 -1.96 5.17 -19.07
CA PHE A 143 -3.05 6.11 -19.37
C PHE A 143 -3.63 6.69 -18.07
N SER A 144 -4.31 7.82 -18.19
CA SER A 144 -5.04 8.45 -17.07
C SER A 144 -6.29 7.65 -16.75
N ILE A 145 -6.66 7.57 -15.47
CA ILE A 145 -7.80 6.78 -14.97
C ILE A 145 -8.72 7.63 -14.10
N GLU A 146 -9.99 7.35 -14.12
CA GLU A 146 -10.96 7.95 -13.20
C GLU A 146 -11.17 7.07 -11.98
N LEU A 147 -11.02 7.65 -10.80
CA LEU A 147 -11.21 6.96 -9.52
C LEU A 147 -12.15 7.77 -8.61
N LYS A 148 -12.81 7.04 -7.73
CA LYS A 148 -13.63 7.59 -6.63
C LYS A 148 -13.45 6.75 -5.37
N LYS A 149 -13.97 7.22 -4.24
CA LYS A 149 -13.98 6.45 -2.99
C LYS A 149 -14.58 5.06 -3.15
N ASN A 150 -14.19 4.14 -2.28
CA ASN A 150 -14.63 2.75 -2.20
C ASN A 150 -14.14 1.85 -3.36
N ILE A 151 -13.38 2.36 -4.32
CA ILE A 151 -12.69 1.52 -5.31
C ILE A 151 -11.54 0.79 -4.62
N CYS A 152 -11.36 -0.50 -4.94
CA CYS A 152 -10.30 -1.34 -4.40
C CYS A 152 -9.24 -1.63 -5.48
N LEU A 153 -8.04 -1.09 -5.30
CA LEU A 153 -6.89 -1.28 -6.21
C LEU A 153 -5.83 -2.22 -5.64
N ASN A 154 -5.81 -2.40 -4.33
CA ASN A 154 -4.80 -3.16 -3.61
C ASN A 154 -5.48 -4.17 -2.67
N GLN A 155 -4.75 -5.18 -2.24
CA GLN A 155 -5.21 -6.21 -1.31
C GLN A 155 -4.13 -6.53 -0.30
N ILE A 156 -4.53 -6.99 0.88
CA ILE A 156 -3.63 -7.42 1.95
C ILE A 156 -3.87 -8.89 2.28
N ARG A 157 -2.78 -9.63 2.48
CA ARG A 157 -2.77 -10.97 3.05
C ARG A 157 -2.17 -10.92 4.43
N PHE A 158 -2.77 -11.64 5.36
CA PHE A 158 -2.30 -11.73 6.74
C PHE A 158 -1.63 -13.07 6.99
N PHE A 159 -0.65 -13.05 7.88
CA PHE A 159 0.15 -14.21 8.28
C PHE A 159 0.19 -14.28 9.79
N GLU A 160 0.04 -15.48 10.34
CA GLU A 160 0.30 -15.76 11.73
C GLU A 160 1.68 -16.38 11.87
N GLY A 161 2.50 -15.86 12.77
CA GLY A 161 3.83 -16.37 13.07
C GLY A 161 4.10 -16.35 14.56
N LEU A 162 4.79 -17.37 15.06
CA LEU A 162 5.46 -17.30 16.35
C LEU A 162 6.65 -16.36 16.15
N GLY A 163 6.70 -15.26 16.88
CA GLY A 163 7.55 -14.07 16.70
C GLY A 163 9.07 -14.23 16.56
N GLU A 164 9.61 -15.41 16.28
CA GLU A 164 11.04 -15.65 16.27
C GLU A 164 11.64 -16.17 14.94
N ASN A 165 10.85 -16.44 13.92
CA ASN A 165 11.42 -16.74 12.60
C ASN A 165 11.60 -15.45 11.81
N ILE A 166 12.57 -14.64 12.19
CA ILE A 166 13.12 -13.57 11.39
C ILE A 166 13.74 -14.23 10.15
N GLN A 167 13.00 -14.26 9.05
CA GLN A 167 13.65 -14.40 7.76
C GLN A 167 14.67 -13.27 7.69
N LYS A 168 15.96 -13.62 7.63
CA LYS A 168 17.06 -12.68 7.55
C LYS A 168 16.87 -11.86 6.28
N LYS A 169 16.22 -10.70 6.39
CA LYS A 169 16.08 -9.78 5.26
C LYS A 169 17.46 -9.19 5.00
N ILE A 170 18.01 -9.44 3.82
CA ILE A 170 19.22 -8.76 3.37
C ILE A 170 18.76 -7.43 2.78
N LYS A 171 19.06 -6.33 3.49
CA LYS A 171 18.87 -4.98 2.94
C LYS A 171 20.11 -4.60 2.15
N ILE A 172 19.93 -4.34 0.87
CA ILE A 172 20.96 -3.78 0.01
C ILE A 172 20.68 -2.28 -0.12
N SER A 173 21.55 -1.48 0.49
CA SER A 173 21.48 -0.02 0.34
C SER A 173 22.39 0.41 -0.80
N VAL A 174 21.87 1.21 -1.72
CA VAL A 174 22.64 1.80 -2.82
C VAL A 174 22.85 3.27 -2.50
N SER A 175 24.12 3.69 -2.37
CA SER A 175 24.46 5.09 -2.23
C SER A 175 24.86 5.66 -3.58
N ILE A 176 24.16 6.71 -4.02
CA ILE A 176 24.48 7.42 -5.27
C ILE A 176 25.50 8.51 -4.92
N GLN A 177 26.76 8.29 -5.26
CA GLN A 177 27.84 9.28 -5.11
C GLN A 177 28.31 9.73 -6.49
N LYS A 178 28.54 11.04 -6.63
CA LYS A 178 29.09 11.63 -7.88
C LYS A 178 30.44 10.98 -8.20
N GLY A 179 30.56 10.45 -9.42
CA GLY A 179 31.83 9.83 -9.90
C GLY A 179 32.05 8.37 -9.53
N LYS A 180 31.11 7.73 -8.83
CA LYS A 180 31.16 6.28 -8.51
C LYS A 180 30.02 5.52 -9.19
N VAL A 181 30.28 4.28 -9.59
CA VAL A 181 29.23 3.38 -10.11
C VAL A 181 28.33 2.97 -8.97
N SER A 182 27.06 3.40 -9.01
CA SER A 182 26.05 3.09 -8.00
C SER A 182 25.00 2.07 -8.48
N ALA A 183 24.92 1.84 -9.80
CA ALA A 183 24.02 0.83 -10.39
C ALA A 183 24.46 0.45 -11.80
N TYR A 184 24.03 -0.73 -12.27
CA TYR A 184 24.21 -1.18 -13.65
C TYR A 184 22.86 -1.21 -14.35
N ARG A 185 22.84 -0.70 -15.59
CA ARG A 185 21.68 -0.82 -16.47
C ARG A 185 21.86 -2.06 -17.34
N ALA A 186 20.82 -2.87 -17.45
CA ALA A 186 20.81 -3.98 -18.40
C ALA A 186 21.03 -3.45 -19.82
N LYS A 187 21.95 -4.08 -20.59
CA LYS A 187 22.10 -3.80 -22.04
C LYS A 187 20.78 -4.13 -22.73
N LYS A 188 20.29 -3.20 -23.57
CA LYS A 188 19.27 -3.57 -24.56
C LYS A 188 19.85 -4.68 -25.43
N ILE A 189 19.21 -5.82 -25.47
CA ILE A 189 19.46 -6.84 -26.47
C ILE A 189 18.92 -6.25 -27.78
N THR A 190 19.80 -5.76 -28.64
CA THR A 190 19.44 -5.48 -30.02
C THR A 190 19.35 -6.83 -30.71
N SER A 191 18.13 -7.27 -31.02
CA SER A 191 17.95 -8.36 -31.97
C SER A 191 18.57 -7.93 -33.29
N SER A 192 19.62 -8.62 -33.69
CA SER A 192 20.16 -8.60 -35.07
C SER A 192 19.15 -9.24 -36.00
#